data_51a45f30ec60ca059d8f593fc50e9f24
#
_entry.id   51a45f30ec60ca059d8f593fc50e9f24
#
_cell.length_a   1.000
_cell.length_b   1.000
_cell.length_c   1.000
_cell.angle_alpha   90.00
_cell.angle_beta   90.00
_cell.angle_gamma   90.00
#
_symmetry.space_group_name_H-M   'P 1'
#
loop_
_entity.id
_entity.type
_entity.pdbx_description
1 polymer ?
#
loop_
_entity_poly.entity_id
_entity_poly.type
_entity_poly.pdbx_seq_one_letter_code
_entity_poly.pdbx_strand_id
1 'polypeptide(L)'
;MTKTANSMWGGRFAAGPDAIMEAINASIGFDRRMAAQDIAGSRAHAAMLATCGIISDSDADAIGEGLLTVLSEIETDQFPFSTALEDIHMNVEARLRDLIGEPAGRLHTGRSRNDQVAVDFRLWVRDQCDAVDAALLALMTALIGQAEAGADWVMPGFTHLQVAQPVTWGHHMMAYVEMFARDRSRFADARARMNTSPLGAAALAGTSFPIDRHMTAKALGFDRPMANSLDAVADRDFALEFLASASICAMHLSRLAEELVIWSSAQFRFVKMSDKWSTGSSIMPQKRNPDAAELIRAKIGRIFGANVALMTVMKGLPLTYSKDMQEDKEQTFDAADNLMLALAAMSGMVADMQANVPSLEAAAATGFSTATDLADWLVRVLGMPFRDAHHVTGTLVAMAEAKSADLPDLTLAEMQSVHEHITADIFDVLGVKNSVASRVSFGGTAPSEVRTRIAEWKGALA
;
A
#
# COMPACT_ATOMS: atom_id res chain seq x y z
N MET A 1 -24.95 -35.36 -29.30
CA MET A 1 -25.21 -33.95 -29.61
C MET A 1 -23.86 -33.34 -29.89
N THR A 2 -23.57 -33.03 -31.16
CA THR A 2 -22.34 -32.36 -31.58
C THR A 2 -22.29 -30.98 -30.92
N LYS A 3 -21.27 -30.72 -30.06
CA LYS A 3 -20.99 -29.40 -29.54
C LYS A 3 -20.77 -28.47 -30.73
N THR A 4 -21.69 -27.56 -30.97
CA THR A 4 -21.51 -26.51 -31.97
C THR A 4 -20.28 -25.69 -31.61
N ALA A 5 -19.40 -25.45 -32.61
CA ALA A 5 -18.28 -24.54 -32.46
C ALA A 5 -18.75 -23.20 -31.89
N ASN A 6 -17.95 -22.55 -31.01
CA ASN A 6 -18.26 -21.24 -30.47
C ASN A 6 -18.56 -20.29 -31.64
N SER A 7 -19.79 -19.80 -31.74
CA SER A 7 -20.26 -18.99 -32.87
C SER A 7 -19.53 -17.66 -33.03
N MET A 8 -18.79 -17.24 -32.02
CA MET A 8 -18.02 -15.99 -31.99
C MET A 8 -16.66 -16.09 -32.74
N TRP A 9 -16.07 -17.30 -32.88
CA TRP A 9 -14.82 -17.50 -33.59
C TRP A 9 -15.02 -17.96 -35.05
N GLY A 10 -16.21 -17.90 -35.55
CA GLY A 10 -16.80 -18.21 -36.84
C GLY A 10 -15.95 -18.80 -37.94
N GLY A 11 -16.48 -19.79 -38.61
CA GLY A 11 -16.20 -20.17 -40.01
C GLY A 11 -14.96 -21.01 -40.29
N ARG A 12 -13.88 -20.96 -39.51
CA ARG A 12 -12.64 -21.70 -39.77
C ARG A 12 -12.47 -22.98 -38.95
N PHE A 13 -13.06 -23.03 -37.77
CA PHE A 13 -12.92 -24.16 -36.87
C PHE A 13 -14.12 -25.12 -37.00
N ALA A 14 -13.82 -26.39 -37.24
CA ALA A 14 -14.84 -27.43 -37.46
C ALA A 14 -15.36 -28.08 -36.15
N ALA A 15 -14.67 -27.84 -35.02
CA ALA A 15 -15.04 -28.37 -33.73
C ALA A 15 -14.76 -27.32 -32.60
N GLY A 16 -15.45 -27.47 -31.48
CA GLY A 16 -15.16 -26.69 -30.28
C GLY A 16 -13.83 -27.13 -29.62
N PRO A 17 -13.26 -26.32 -28.71
CA PRO A 17 -12.05 -26.66 -27.99
C PRO A 17 -12.24 -27.88 -27.08
N ASP A 18 -11.15 -28.57 -26.75
CA ASP A 18 -11.12 -29.61 -25.73
C ASP A 18 -11.43 -29.00 -24.34
N ALA A 19 -12.00 -29.78 -23.45
CA ALA A 19 -12.37 -29.32 -22.11
C ALA A 19 -11.16 -28.79 -21.29
N ILE A 20 -9.98 -29.37 -21.49
CA ILE A 20 -8.74 -28.88 -20.83
C ILE A 20 -8.33 -27.54 -21.46
N MET A 21 -8.49 -27.38 -22.79
CA MET A 21 -8.23 -26.12 -23.46
C MET A 21 -9.20 -25.03 -23.01
N GLU A 22 -10.48 -25.35 -22.81
CA GLU A 22 -11.44 -24.41 -22.21
C GLU A 22 -11.00 -24.00 -20.80
N ALA A 23 -10.59 -24.95 -19.98
CA ALA A 23 -10.20 -24.69 -18.58
C ALA A 23 -8.93 -23.82 -18.46
N ILE A 24 -7.90 -24.09 -19.27
CA ILE A 24 -6.64 -23.31 -19.22
C ILE A 24 -6.81 -21.92 -19.85
N ASN A 25 -7.75 -21.74 -20.77
CA ASN A 25 -7.99 -20.50 -21.48
C ASN A 25 -8.95 -19.56 -20.74
N ALA A 26 -9.84 -20.09 -19.90
CA ALA A 26 -10.87 -19.32 -19.23
C ALA A 26 -10.29 -18.40 -18.15
N SER A 27 -10.61 -17.10 -18.24
CA SER A 27 -10.24 -16.07 -17.27
C SER A 27 -11.40 -15.52 -16.46
N ILE A 28 -12.65 -15.89 -16.82
CA ILE A 28 -13.87 -15.39 -16.15
C ILE A 28 -13.85 -15.57 -14.62
N GLY A 29 -13.13 -16.57 -14.10
CA GLY A 29 -12.99 -16.82 -12.68
C GLY A 29 -12.41 -15.64 -11.91
N PHE A 30 -11.54 -14.85 -12.53
CA PHE A 30 -10.89 -13.70 -11.92
C PHE A 30 -11.15 -12.39 -12.64
N ASP A 31 -11.27 -12.35 -13.98
CA ASP A 31 -11.37 -11.10 -14.75
C ASP A 31 -12.76 -10.44 -14.67
N ARG A 32 -13.78 -11.16 -14.19
CA ARG A 32 -15.10 -10.58 -13.83
C ARG A 32 -15.00 -9.37 -12.91
N ARG A 33 -13.89 -9.21 -12.22
CA ARG A 33 -13.60 -8.06 -11.36
C ARG A 33 -13.43 -6.75 -12.14
N MET A 34 -13.21 -6.83 -13.43
CA MET A 34 -13.09 -5.66 -14.33
C MET A 34 -14.40 -5.32 -15.04
N ALA A 35 -15.52 -5.94 -14.68
CA ALA A 35 -16.80 -5.73 -15.36
C ALA A 35 -17.21 -4.25 -15.47
N ALA A 36 -17.02 -3.48 -14.39
CA ALA A 36 -17.36 -2.06 -14.39
C ALA A 36 -16.48 -1.27 -15.37
N GLN A 37 -15.18 -1.61 -15.45
CA GLN A 37 -14.22 -0.98 -16.35
C GLN A 37 -14.51 -1.35 -17.80
N ASP A 38 -14.80 -2.63 -18.09
CA ASP A 38 -15.19 -3.08 -19.45
C ASP A 38 -16.47 -2.39 -19.94
N ILE A 39 -17.47 -2.27 -19.08
CA ILE A 39 -18.72 -1.58 -19.41
C ILE A 39 -18.49 -0.10 -19.63
N ALA A 40 -17.68 0.56 -18.81
CA ALA A 40 -17.30 1.96 -18.99
C ALA A 40 -16.56 2.19 -20.32
N GLY A 41 -15.55 1.35 -20.61
CA GLY A 41 -14.79 1.36 -21.87
C GLY A 41 -15.69 1.15 -23.07
N SER A 42 -16.58 0.15 -23.02
CA SER A 42 -17.52 -0.20 -24.09
C SER A 42 -18.53 0.92 -24.34
N ARG A 43 -19.07 1.56 -23.31
CA ARG A 43 -19.96 2.71 -23.45
C ARG A 43 -19.28 3.92 -24.07
N ALA A 44 -18.06 4.25 -23.64
CA ALA A 44 -17.27 5.32 -24.23
C ALA A 44 -16.96 5.04 -25.71
N HIS A 45 -16.67 3.78 -26.05
CA HIS A 45 -16.42 3.35 -27.42
C HIS A 45 -17.69 3.49 -28.29
N ALA A 46 -18.84 2.99 -27.86
CA ALA A 46 -20.10 3.11 -28.58
C ALA A 46 -20.51 4.56 -28.85
N ALA A 47 -20.41 5.43 -27.85
CA ALA A 47 -20.68 6.87 -28.00
C ALA A 47 -19.75 7.53 -29.01
N MET A 48 -18.47 7.18 -29.01
CA MET A 48 -17.49 7.66 -29.99
C MET A 48 -17.83 7.16 -31.40
N LEU A 49 -18.18 5.88 -31.58
CA LEU A 49 -18.55 5.33 -32.88
C LEU A 49 -19.74 6.08 -33.51
N ALA A 50 -20.76 6.42 -32.73
CA ALA A 50 -21.90 7.23 -33.17
C ALA A 50 -21.48 8.64 -33.55
N THR A 51 -20.74 9.32 -32.69
CA THR A 51 -20.23 10.68 -32.97
C THR A 51 -19.39 10.74 -34.25
N CYS A 52 -18.63 9.67 -34.54
CA CYS A 52 -17.85 9.56 -35.76
C CYS A 52 -18.66 9.05 -36.98
N GLY A 53 -19.98 8.84 -36.84
CA GLY A 53 -20.87 8.38 -37.91
C GLY A 53 -20.65 6.94 -38.35
N ILE A 54 -20.02 6.10 -37.51
CA ILE A 54 -19.70 4.69 -37.82
C ILE A 54 -20.90 3.79 -37.50
N ILE A 55 -21.63 4.11 -36.43
CA ILE A 55 -22.91 3.49 -36.08
C ILE A 55 -23.97 4.58 -35.92
N SER A 56 -25.26 4.20 -35.87
CA SER A 56 -26.34 5.17 -35.62
C SER A 56 -26.40 5.58 -34.15
N ASP A 57 -26.96 6.77 -33.87
CA ASP A 57 -27.20 7.21 -32.48
C ASP A 57 -28.12 6.23 -31.75
N SER A 58 -29.15 5.70 -32.44
CA SER A 58 -30.06 4.70 -31.86
C SER A 58 -29.38 3.40 -31.47
N ASP A 59 -28.34 2.97 -32.23
CA ASP A 59 -27.56 1.79 -31.86
C ASP A 59 -26.68 2.06 -30.63
N ALA A 60 -26.06 3.25 -30.59
CA ALA A 60 -25.23 3.64 -29.45
C ALA A 60 -26.06 3.78 -28.15
N ASP A 61 -27.25 4.36 -28.24
CA ASP A 61 -28.17 4.47 -27.10
C ASP A 61 -28.60 3.08 -26.61
N ALA A 62 -29.02 2.19 -27.53
CA ALA A 62 -29.42 0.84 -27.17
C ALA A 62 -28.25 0.04 -26.52
N ILE A 63 -27.04 0.17 -27.06
CA ILE A 63 -25.82 -0.43 -26.49
C ILE A 63 -25.54 0.16 -25.09
N GLY A 64 -25.60 1.49 -24.96
CA GLY A 64 -25.35 2.19 -23.68
C GLY A 64 -26.29 1.77 -22.56
N GLU A 65 -27.60 1.69 -22.85
CA GLU A 65 -28.64 1.26 -21.90
C GLU A 65 -28.55 -0.25 -21.59
N GLY A 66 -28.31 -1.06 -22.63
CA GLY A 66 -28.12 -2.50 -22.45
C GLY A 66 -26.91 -2.81 -21.56
N LEU A 67 -25.80 -2.11 -21.73
CA LEU A 67 -24.60 -2.26 -20.90
C LEU A 67 -24.84 -1.83 -19.44
N LEU A 68 -25.65 -0.81 -19.18
CA LEU A 68 -26.05 -0.44 -17.81
C LEU A 68 -26.93 -1.50 -17.17
N THR A 69 -27.80 -2.14 -17.95
CA THR A 69 -28.60 -3.27 -17.48
C THR A 69 -27.69 -4.44 -17.09
N VAL A 70 -26.71 -4.78 -17.93
CA VAL A 70 -25.71 -5.82 -17.65
C VAL A 70 -24.94 -5.50 -16.37
N LEU A 71 -24.49 -4.25 -16.18
CA LEU A 71 -23.79 -3.83 -14.96
C LEU A 71 -24.65 -4.04 -13.71
N SER A 72 -25.92 -3.63 -13.78
CA SER A 72 -26.87 -3.82 -12.67
C SER A 72 -27.10 -5.30 -12.34
N GLU A 73 -27.17 -6.18 -13.35
CA GLU A 73 -27.27 -7.63 -13.13
C GLU A 73 -26.03 -8.18 -12.43
N ILE A 74 -24.84 -7.69 -12.77
CA ILE A 74 -23.58 -8.09 -12.13
C ILE A 74 -23.52 -7.59 -10.67
N GLU A 75 -23.84 -6.33 -10.44
CA GLU A 75 -23.82 -5.72 -9.11
C GLU A 75 -24.85 -6.32 -8.14
N THR A 76 -25.96 -6.84 -8.68
CA THR A 76 -27.01 -7.49 -7.89
C THR A 76 -26.90 -9.01 -7.85
N ASP A 77 -25.79 -9.57 -8.34
CA ASP A 77 -25.50 -11.03 -8.34
C ASP A 77 -26.52 -11.86 -9.15
N GLN A 78 -27.13 -11.23 -10.18
CA GLN A 78 -28.13 -11.85 -11.06
C GLN A 78 -27.56 -12.25 -12.42
N PHE A 79 -26.33 -11.86 -12.72
CA PHE A 79 -25.70 -12.10 -14.01
C PHE A 79 -25.29 -13.57 -14.17
N PRO A 80 -25.71 -14.27 -15.26
CA PRO A 80 -25.40 -15.67 -15.47
C PRO A 80 -24.02 -15.86 -16.11
N PHE A 81 -22.94 -15.78 -15.33
CA PHE A 81 -21.59 -16.06 -15.83
C PHE A 81 -21.44 -17.46 -16.42
N SER A 82 -20.75 -17.57 -17.55
CA SER A 82 -20.49 -18.82 -18.24
C SER A 82 -19.00 -18.99 -18.56
N THR A 83 -18.41 -20.07 -18.06
CA THR A 83 -17.01 -20.44 -18.36
C THR A 83 -16.81 -20.74 -19.85
N ALA A 84 -17.83 -21.24 -20.55
CA ALA A 84 -17.80 -21.50 -21.99
C ALA A 84 -17.64 -20.20 -22.83
N LEU A 85 -17.86 -19.02 -22.22
CA LEU A 85 -17.65 -17.71 -22.80
C LEU A 85 -16.28 -17.11 -22.43
N GLU A 86 -15.36 -17.90 -21.92
CA GLU A 86 -13.94 -17.60 -21.69
C GLU A 86 -13.67 -16.45 -20.70
N ASP A 87 -14.04 -15.21 -21.04
CA ASP A 87 -13.69 -13.98 -20.33
C ASP A 87 -14.92 -13.11 -20.02
N ILE A 88 -14.73 -12.07 -19.21
CA ILE A 88 -15.78 -11.10 -18.86
C ILE A 88 -16.34 -10.41 -20.12
N HIS A 89 -15.51 -10.10 -21.08
CA HIS A 89 -15.90 -9.37 -22.27
C HIS A 89 -16.86 -10.17 -23.13
N MET A 90 -16.59 -11.47 -23.36
CA MET A 90 -17.51 -12.35 -24.09
C MET A 90 -18.79 -12.58 -23.32
N ASN A 91 -18.74 -12.69 -22.00
CA ASN A 91 -19.93 -12.81 -21.14
C ASN A 91 -20.81 -11.55 -21.28
N VAL A 92 -20.22 -10.35 -21.19
CA VAL A 92 -20.94 -9.07 -21.35
C VAL A 92 -21.51 -8.93 -22.75
N GLU A 93 -20.74 -9.22 -23.81
CA GLU A 93 -21.19 -9.12 -25.20
C GLU A 93 -22.33 -10.11 -25.51
N ALA A 94 -22.25 -11.35 -25.00
CA ALA A 94 -23.32 -12.34 -25.15
C ALA A 94 -24.62 -11.89 -24.47
N ARG A 95 -24.52 -11.41 -23.23
CA ARG A 95 -25.70 -10.92 -22.50
C ARG A 95 -26.29 -9.67 -23.13
N LEU A 96 -25.45 -8.74 -23.59
CA LEU A 96 -25.89 -7.57 -24.33
C LEU A 96 -26.69 -7.97 -25.58
N ARG A 97 -26.21 -8.96 -26.34
CA ARG A 97 -26.92 -9.49 -27.52
C ARG A 97 -28.28 -10.07 -27.14
N ASP A 98 -28.39 -10.79 -26.02
CA ASP A 98 -29.66 -11.31 -25.54
C ASP A 98 -30.68 -10.22 -25.19
N LEU A 99 -30.19 -9.07 -24.70
CA LEU A 99 -31.02 -7.93 -24.28
C LEU A 99 -31.45 -7.05 -25.46
N ILE A 100 -30.56 -6.72 -26.37
CA ILE A 100 -30.83 -5.70 -27.41
C ILE A 100 -30.77 -6.23 -28.85
N GLY A 101 -30.39 -7.49 -29.08
CA GLY A 101 -30.37 -8.11 -30.38
C GLY A 101 -29.24 -7.61 -31.32
N GLU A 102 -29.60 -7.28 -32.59
CA GLU A 102 -28.66 -6.92 -33.65
C GLU A 102 -27.71 -5.75 -33.30
N PRO A 103 -28.15 -4.66 -32.68
CA PRO A 103 -27.27 -3.54 -32.33
C PRO A 103 -26.03 -3.93 -31.53
N ALA A 104 -26.12 -4.96 -30.66
CA ALA A 104 -24.98 -5.45 -29.87
C ALA A 104 -23.79 -5.85 -30.72
N GLY A 105 -24.02 -6.41 -31.93
CA GLY A 105 -22.95 -6.83 -32.83
C GLY A 105 -22.13 -5.67 -33.41
N ARG A 106 -22.59 -4.43 -33.28
CA ARG A 106 -21.87 -3.23 -33.77
C ARG A 106 -20.88 -2.68 -32.76
N LEU A 107 -20.99 -3.06 -31.48
CA LEU A 107 -20.09 -2.59 -30.42
C LEU A 107 -18.61 -2.90 -30.70
N HIS A 108 -18.31 -4.02 -31.34
CA HIS A 108 -16.93 -4.44 -31.60
C HIS A 108 -16.27 -3.76 -32.82
N THR A 109 -16.98 -2.86 -33.52
CA THR A 109 -16.48 -2.15 -34.71
C THR A 109 -15.24 -1.31 -34.37
N GLY A 110 -14.15 -1.50 -35.11
CA GLY A 110 -12.90 -0.75 -34.92
C GLY A 110 -12.14 -1.05 -33.62
N ARG A 111 -12.53 -2.11 -32.88
CA ARG A 111 -11.92 -2.54 -31.61
C ARG A 111 -11.40 -3.98 -31.71
N SER A 112 -10.42 -4.31 -30.90
CA SER A 112 -9.94 -5.67 -30.67
C SER A 112 -10.10 -6.04 -29.19
N ARG A 113 -10.10 -7.34 -28.89
CA ARG A 113 -9.99 -7.81 -27.51
C ARG A 113 -8.71 -7.30 -26.84
N ASN A 114 -7.62 -7.09 -27.61
CA ASN A 114 -6.34 -6.65 -27.06
C ASN A 114 -6.39 -5.23 -26.46
N ASP A 115 -6.93 -4.24 -27.17
CA ASP A 115 -7.04 -2.88 -26.63
C ASP A 115 -8.17 -2.73 -25.60
N GLN A 116 -9.21 -3.56 -25.70
CA GLN A 116 -10.27 -3.66 -24.70
C GLN A 116 -9.73 -4.14 -23.36
N VAL A 117 -9.09 -5.30 -23.30
CA VAL A 117 -8.45 -5.82 -22.07
C VAL A 117 -7.42 -4.85 -21.52
N ALA A 118 -6.63 -4.22 -22.39
CA ALA A 118 -5.59 -3.28 -21.95
C ALA A 118 -6.19 -2.03 -21.26
N VAL A 119 -7.29 -1.48 -21.78
CA VAL A 119 -7.94 -0.32 -21.14
C VAL A 119 -8.63 -0.70 -19.84
N ASP A 120 -9.29 -1.85 -19.80
CA ASP A 120 -10.05 -2.28 -18.62
C ASP A 120 -9.11 -2.57 -17.44
N PHE A 121 -8.03 -3.28 -17.69
CA PHE A 121 -7.04 -3.57 -16.67
C PHE A 121 -6.32 -2.30 -16.18
N ARG A 122 -6.02 -1.37 -17.09
CA ARG A 122 -5.43 -0.08 -16.74
C ARG A 122 -6.38 0.78 -15.89
N LEU A 123 -7.66 0.82 -16.22
CA LEU A 123 -8.70 1.49 -15.42
C LEU A 123 -8.78 0.87 -14.03
N TRP A 124 -8.82 -0.46 -13.96
CA TRP A 124 -8.88 -1.18 -12.69
C TRP A 124 -7.67 -0.87 -11.80
N VAL A 125 -6.45 -0.92 -12.32
CA VAL A 125 -5.23 -0.59 -11.55
C VAL A 125 -5.24 0.87 -11.12
N ARG A 126 -5.74 1.78 -11.95
CA ARG A 126 -5.93 3.20 -11.59
C ARG A 126 -6.86 3.36 -10.40
N ASP A 127 -7.98 2.67 -10.41
CA ASP A 127 -8.94 2.68 -9.30
C ASP A 127 -8.30 2.10 -8.02
N GLN A 128 -7.42 1.09 -8.15
CA GLN A 128 -6.68 0.56 -6.99
C GLN A 128 -5.65 1.57 -6.45
N CYS A 129 -4.98 2.35 -7.30
CA CYS A 129 -4.11 3.42 -6.82
C CYS A 129 -4.88 4.43 -5.96
N ASP A 130 -6.08 4.83 -6.40
CA ASP A 130 -6.93 5.76 -5.68
C ASP A 130 -7.44 5.16 -4.35
N ALA A 131 -7.81 3.88 -4.35
CA ALA A 131 -8.24 3.17 -3.14
C ALA A 131 -7.10 3.03 -2.12
N VAL A 132 -5.89 2.70 -2.58
CA VAL A 132 -4.70 2.59 -1.70
C VAL A 132 -4.33 3.95 -1.12
N ASP A 133 -4.40 5.04 -1.90
CA ASP A 133 -4.15 6.40 -1.39
C ASP A 133 -5.11 6.75 -0.24
N ALA A 134 -6.40 6.47 -0.42
CA ALA A 134 -7.41 6.68 0.63
C ALA A 134 -7.14 5.83 1.89
N ALA A 135 -6.73 4.58 1.72
CA ALA A 135 -6.40 3.69 2.83
C ALA A 135 -5.13 4.12 3.58
N LEU A 136 -4.12 4.60 2.87
CA LEU A 136 -2.91 5.18 3.44
C LEU A 136 -3.21 6.47 4.21
N LEU A 137 -4.09 7.32 3.69
CA LEU A 137 -4.55 8.53 4.38
C LEU A 137 -5.22 8.17 5.73
N ALA A 138 -6.06 7.13 5.75
CA ALA A 138 -6.69 6.66 6.98
C ALA A 138 -5.66 6.15 8.00
N LEU A 139 -4.66 5.37 7.56
CA LEU A 139 -3.58 4.89 8.42
C LEU A 139 -2.73 6.05 8.96
N MET A 140 -2.34 7.00 8.12
CA MET A 140 -1.59 8.18 8.54
C MET A 140 -2.37 9.01 9.56
N THR A 141 -3.67 9.17 9.37
CA THR A 141 -4.55 9.86 10.32
C THR A 141 -4.56 9.17 11.69
N ALA A 142 -4.64 7.83 11.71
CA ALA A 142 -4.58 7.05 12.95
C ALA A 142 -3.21 7.20 13.65
N LEU A 143 -2.11 7.15 12.91
CA LEU A 143 -0.75 7.35 13.43
C LEU A 143 -0.56 8.75 14.00
N ILE A 144 -1.06 9.78 13.31
CA ILE A 144 -1.03 11.18 13.79
C ILE A 144 -1.84 11.32 15.07
N GLY A 145 -2.98 10.65 15.18
CA GLY A 145 -3.76 10.62 16.43
C GLY A 145 -2.99 10.02 17.60
N GLN A 146 -2.28 8.93 17.40
CA GLN A 146 -1.38 8.34 18.39
C GLN A 146 -0.20 9.24 18.72
N ALA A 147 0.37 9.89 17.70
CA ALA A 147 1.49 10.82 17.88
C ALA A 147 1.07 12.05 18.71
N GLU A 148 -0.12 12.58 18.48
CA GLU A 148 -0.65 13.72 19.22
C GLU A 148 -0.92 13.38 20.67
N ALA A 149 -1.54 12.22 20.94
CA ALA A 149 -1.80 11.75 22.30
C ALA A 149 -0.51 11.54 23.10
N GLY A 150 0.53 11.02 22.46
CA GLY A 150 1.81 10.67 23.07
C GLY A 150 2.99 11.56 22.68
N ALA A 151 2.76 12.82 22.32
CA ALA A 151 3.82 13.73 21.89
C ALA A 151 4.94 13.92 22.94
N ASP A 152 4.63 13.71 24.22
CA ASP A 152 5.53 13.83 25.36
C ASP A 152 5.70 12.54 26.17
N TRP A 153 5.12 11.41 25.73
CA TRP A 153 5.36 10.13 26.40
C TRP A 153 6.75 9.61 26.02
N VAL A 154 7.59 9.49 27.03
CA VAL A 154 8.96 9.00 26.83
C VAL A 154 8.95 7.49 26.61
N MET A 155 9.70 7.03 25.63
CA MET A 155 9.94 5.62 25.35
C MET A 155 11.41 5.37 25.01
N PRO A 156 11.91 4.13 25.12
CA PRO A 156 13.25 3.81 24.69
C PRO A 156 13.36 3.88 23.18
N GLY A 157 14.36 4.57 22.67
CA GLY A 157 14.83 4.41 21.30
C GLY A 157 15.77 3.21 21.24
N PHE A 158 15.64 2.38 20.19
CA PHE A 158 16.44 1.17 20.02
C PHE A 158 17.37 1.26 18.83
N THR A 159 18.61 0.79 19.03
CA THR A 159 19.50 0.35 17.95
C THR A 159 19.97 -1.06 18.27
N HIS A 160 19.98 -1.97 17.29
CA HIS A 160 20.31 -3.39 17.50
C HIS A 160 19.42 -4.08 18.56
N LEU A 161 18.16 -3.62 18.75
CA LEU A 161 17.25 -3.99 19.86
C LEU A 161 17.85 -3.74 21.25
N GLN A 162 18.90 -2.93 21.37
CA GLN A 162 19.42 -2.44 22.64
C GLN A 162 18.86 -1.04 22.90
N VAL A 163 18.57 -0.72 24.16
CA VAL A 163 18.18 0.63 24.58
C VAL A 163 19.36 1.57 24.23
N ALA A 164 19.05 2.61 23.49
CA ALA A 164 20.02 3.60 23.04
C ALA A 164 19.75 4.95 23.73
N GLN A 165 18.99 5.82 23.08
CA GLN A 165 18.61 7.12 23.63
C GLN A 165 17.10 7.20 23.82
N PRO A 166 16.59 7.96 24.80
CA PRO A 166 15.15 8.17 24.92
C PRO A 166 14.60 8.94 23.71
N VAL A 167 13.41 8.53 23.27
CA VAL A 167 12.62 9.24 22.27
C VAL A 167 11.21 9.45 22.80
N THR A 168 10.33 10.16 22.07
CA THR A 168 8.92 10.21 22.44
C THR A 168 8.11 9.25 21.56
N TRP A 169 7.02 8.73 22.13
CA TRP A 169 6.04 7.92 21.40
C TRP A 169 5.55 8.65 20.14
N GLY A 170 5.23 9.94 20.28
CA GLY A 170 4.81 10.76 19.16
C GLY A 170 5.86 10.83 18.06
N HIS A 171 7.13 10.97 18.39
CA HIS A 171 8.22 10.97 17.43
C HIS A 171 8.31 9.64 16.68
N HIS A 172 8.18 8.53 17.39
CA HIS A 172 8.20 7.19 16.79
C HIS A 172 7.04 6.98 15.81
N MET A 173 5.81 7.36 16.20
CA MET A 173 4.64 7.29 15.31
C MET A 173 4.81 8.16 14.06
N MET A 174 5.37 9.36 14.21
CA MET A 174 5.62 10.26 13.08
C MET A 174 6.64 9.69 12.09
N ALA A 175 7.57 8.84 12.50
CA ALA A 175 8.47 8.15 11.57
C ALA A 175 7.71 7.27 10.57
N TYR A 176 6.64 6.60 11.00
CA TYR A 176 5.77 5.84 10.11
C TYR A 176 4.88 6.73 9.24
N VAL A 177 4.44 7.88 9.74
CA VAL A 177 3.76 8.89 8.90
C VAL A 177 4.64 9.28 7.72
N GLU A 178 5.93 9.57 7.96
CA GLU A 178 6.90 9.88 6.90
C GLU A 178 7.09 8.72 5.88
N MET A 179 7.08 7.47 6.34
CA MET A 179 7.18 6.31 5.44
C MET A 179 5.95 6.19 4.55
N PHE A 180 4.75 6.24 5.12
CA PHE A 180 3.50 6.11 4.36
C PHE A 180 3.19 7.32 3.48
N ALA A 181 3.67 8.50 3.83
CA ALA A 181 3.62 9.67 2.95
C ALA A 181 4.41 9.46 1.67
N ARG A 182 5.61 8.87 1.77
CA ARG A 182 6.40 8.49 0.59
C ARG A 182 5.72 7.38 -0.23
N ASP A 183 4.96 6.48 0.42
CA ASP A 183 4.20 5.47 -0.31
C ASP A 183 3.03 6.10 -1.07
N ARG A 184 2.29 7.02 -0.48
CA ARG A 184 1.26 7.80 -1.18
C ARG A 184 1.82 8.49 -2.42
N SER A 185 2.98 9.13 -2.29
CA SER A 185 3.65 9.78 -3.42
C SER A 185 3.98 8.79 -4.54
N ARG A 186 4.44 7.56 -4.22
CA ARG A 186 4.71 6.52 -5.22
C ARG A 186 3.45 6.11 -5.99
N PHE A 187 2.34 5.87 -5.29
CA PHE A 187 1.07 5.53 -5.95
C PHE A 187 0.54 6.70 -6.79
N ALA A 188 0.66 7.93 -6.33
CA ALA A 188 0.29 9.13 -7.09
C ALA A 188 1.13 9.27 -8.37
N ASP A 189 2.44 9.04 -8.30
CA ASP A 189 3.35 9.07 -9.43
C ASP A 189 3.05 7.94 -10.45
N ALA A 190 2.82 6.72 -9.97
CA ALA A 190 2.44 5.59 -10.82
C ALA A 190 1.10 5.88 -11.52
N ARG A 191 0.12 6.38 -10.79
CA ARG A 191 -1.18 6.79 -11.32
C ARG A 191 -1.07 7.86 -12.39
N ALA A 192 -0.22 8.84 -12.20
CA ALA A 192 0.00 9.92 -13.19
C ALA A 192 0.65 9.37 -14.47
N ARG A 193 1.67 8.52 -14.36
CA ARG A 193 2.33 7.93 -15.54
C ARG A 193 1.41 7.01 -16.34
N MET A 194 0.57 6.22 -15.68
CA MET A 194 -0.33 5.29 -16.34
C MET A 194 -1.56 5.97 -16.98
N ASN A 195 -1.82 7.24 -16.73
CA ASN A 195 -3.07 7.89 -17.13
C ASN A 195 -3.14 8.22 -18.64
N THR A 196 -2.85 7.22 -19.47
CA THR A 196 -2.93 7.28 -20.95
C THR A 196 -3.74 6.10 -21.48
N SER A 197 -4.68 6.36 -22.42
CA SER A 197 -5.64 5.38 -22.92
C SER A 197 -5.07 4.50 -24.03
N PRO A 198 -5.08 3.15 -23.91
CA PRO A 198 -4.76 2.24 -25.01
C PRO A 198 -5.92 2.07 -25.99
N LEU A 199 -7.17 2.38 -25.64
CA LEU A 199 -8.37 2.11 -26.44
C LEU A 199 -8.26 2.78 -27.82
N GLY A 200 -8.65 2.03 -28.85
CA GLY A 200 -8.53 2.42 -30.26
C GLY A 200 -7.18 2.02 -30.91
N ALA A 201 -6.30 1.34 -30.18
CA ALA A 201 -5.11 0.71 -30.75
C ALA A 201 -5.47 -0.55 -31.56
N ALA A 202 -6.68 -1.05 -31.41
CA ALA A 202 -7.18 -2.30 -31.96
C ALA A 202 -6.27 -3.49 -31.60
N ALA A 203 -6.01 -4.45 -32.50
CA ALA A 203 -5.15 -5.58 -32.18
C ALA A 203 -3.69 -5.18 -31.95
N LEU A 204 -3.16 -4.25 -32.75
CA LEU A 204 -1.76 -3.80 -32.69
C LEU A 204 -1.45 -2.61 -33.63
N ALA A 205 -2.21 -2.45 -34.73
CA ALA A 205 -1.85 -1.54 -35.82
C ALA A 205 -2.76 -0.31 -35.92
N GLY A 206 -3.68 -0.13 -34.97
CA GLY A 206 -4.77 0.83 -35.09
C GLY A 206 -5.88 0.29 -36.00
N THR A 207 -6.73 1.17 -36.48
CA THR A 207 -7.87 0.81 -37.33
C THR A 207 -8.01 1.78 -38.53
N SER A 208 -8.62 1.31 -39.61
CA SER A 208 -8.96 2.15 -40.76
C SER A 208 -10.25 2.96 -40.58
N PHE A 209 -11.02 2.69 -39.53
CA PHE A 209 -12.18 3.48 -39.20
C PHE A 209 -11.76 4.87 -38.67
N PRO A 210 -12.52 5.93 -38.97
CA PRO A 210 -12.22 7.29 -38.53
C PRO A 210 -12.64 7.52 -37.07
N ILE A 211 -12.10 6.72 -36.15
CA ILE A 211 -12.37 6.81 -34.71
C ILE A 211 -11.67 8.01 -34.07
N ASP A 212 -12.25 8.55 -33.00
CA ASP A 212 -11.64 9.59 -32.17
C ASP A 212 -11.17 9.02 -30.82
N ARG A 213 -9.87 8.70 -30.75
CA ARG A 213 -9.23 8.21 -29.53
C ARG A 213 -9.12 9.25 -28.41
N HIS A 214 -9.13 10.55 -28.74
CA HIS A 214 -9.13 11.63 -27.76
C HIS A 214 -10.48 11.73 -27.05
N MET A 215 -11.58 11.52 -27.77
CA MET A 215 -12.92 11.47 -27.20
C MET A 215 -13.05 10.33 -26.16
N THR A 216 -12.65 9.12 -26.53
CA THR A 216 -12.70 7.98 -25.60
C THR A 216 -11.78 8.15 -24.40
N ALA A 217 -10.55 8.65 -24.60
CA ALA A 217 -9.63 8.95 -23.52
C ALA A 217 -10.23 9.95 -22.52
N LYS A 218 -10.80 11.04 -23.00
CA LYS A 218 -11.46 12.06 -22.17
C LYS A 218 -12.65 11.48 -21.41
N ALA A 219 -13.51 10.70 -22.07
CA ALA A 219 -14.68 10.08 -21.44
C ALA A 219 -14.32 9.15 -20.32
N LEU A 220 -13.15 8.48 -20.39
CA LEU A 220 -12.64 7.55 -19.38
C LEU A 220 -11.70 8.24 -18.36
N GLY A 221 -11.54 9.57 -18.43
CA GLY A 221 -10.70 10.33 -17.49
C GLY A 221 -9.20 10.13 -17.68
N PHE A 222 -8.75 9.70 -18.88
CA PHE A 222 -7.34 9.69 -19.24
C PHE A 222 -6.90 11.08 -19.78
N ASP A 223 -5.63 11.39 -19.60
CA ASP A 223 -5.06 12.67 -20.07
C ASP A 223 -4.99 12.72 -21.61
N ARG A 224 -4.72 11.60 -22.25
CA ARG A 224 -4.56 11.46 -23.69
C ARG A 224 -4.57 9.98 -24.13
N PRO A 225 -4.75 9.69 -25.44
CA PRO A 225 -4.48 8.35 -25.95
C PRO A 225 -2.97 8.06 -25.96
N MET A 226 -2.60 6.78 -25.86
CA MET A 226 -1.21 6.32 -26.08
C MET A 226 -0.81 6.53 -27.54
N ALA A 227 0.43 6.99 -27.74
CA ALA A 227 0.91 7.48 -29.05
C ALA A 227 1.31 6.35 -30.02
N ASN A 228 1.56 5.14 -29.52
CA ASN A 228 1.94 3.99 -30.35
C ASN A 228 1.00 2.82 -30.09
N SER A 229 0.40 2.25 -31.15
CA SER A 229 -0.59 1.19 -31.03
C SER A 229 0.00 -0.17 -30.65
N LEU A 230 1.28 -0.44 -30.97
CA LEU A 230 1.96 -1.66 -30.52
C LEU A 230 2.20 -1.62 -29.01
N ASP A 231 2.74 -0.51 -28.52
CA ASP A 231 2.99 -0.26 -27.11
C ASP A 231 1.68 -0.26 -26.29
N ALA A 232 0.62 0.34 -26.84
CA ALA A 232 -0.67 0.47 -26.19
C ALA A 232 -1.29 -0.88 -25.76
N VAL A 233 -1.07 -1.95 -26.53
CA VAL A 233 -1.58 -3.29 -26.21
C VAL A 233 -0.55 -4.18 -25.51
N ALA A 234 0.74 -3.82 -25.57
CA ALA A 234 1.84 -4.57 -24.96
C ALA A 234 2.20 -4.11 -23.54
N ASP A 235 2.00 -2.82 -23.25
CA ASP A 235 2.41 -2.21 -21.98
C ASP A 235 1.72 -2.84 -20.76
N ARG A 236 2.53 -3.17 -19.79
CA ARG A 236 2.12 -3.60 -18.44
C ARG A 236 2.92 -2.86 -17.35
N ASP A 237 3.65 -1.81 -17.71
CA ASP A 237 4.42 -1.00 -16.73
C ASP A 237 3.54 -0.46 -15.62
N PHE A 238 2.30 -0.09 -15.93
CA PHE A 238 1.33 0.39 -14.95
C PHE A 238 1.03 -0.64 -13.84
N ALA A 239 0.95 -1.92 -14.17
CA ALA A 239 0.75 -3.00 -13.20
C ALA A 239 2.05 -3.31 -12.45
N LEU A 240 3.19 -3.29 -13.13
CA LEU A 240 4.51 -3.46 -12.52
C LEU A 240 4.84 -2.33 -11.54
N GLU A 241 4.57 -1.06 -11.87
CA GLU A 241 4.75 0.07 -10.97
C GLU A 241 3.82 0.00 -9.75
N PHE A 242 2.56 -0.40 -9.96
CA PHE A 242 1.62 -0.65 -8.86
C PHE A 242 2.19 -1.71 -7.91
N LEU A 243 2.60 -2.87 -8.43
CA LEU A 243 3.14 -3.97 -7.63
C LEU A 243 4.47 -3.62 -6.94
N ALA A 244 5.33 -2.84 -7.59
CA ALA A 244 6.57 -2.33 -7.00
C ALA A 244 6.27 -1.37 -5.84
N SER A 245 5.35 -0.43 -6.03
CA SER A 245 4.89 0.50 -4.98
C SER A 245 4.21 -0.25 -3.83
N ALA A 246 3.35 -1.22 -4.15
CA ALA A 246 2.72 -2.11 -3.19
C ALA A 246 3.75 -2.90 -2.37
N SER A 247 4.82 -3.39 -2.99
CA SER A 247 5.90 -4.10 -2.31
C SER A 247 6.63 -3.22 -1.29
N ILE A 248 6.93 -1.96 -1.63
CA ILE A 248 7.58 -1.01 -0.71
C ILE A 248 6.64 -0.68 0.46
N CYS A 249 5.39 -0.37 0.17
CA CYS A 249 4.37 -0.10 1.19
C CYS A 249 4.19 -1.30 2.14
N ALA A 250 4.09 -2.49 1.58
CA ALA A 250 3.99 -3.73 2.33
C ALA A 250 5.19 -3.95 3.27
N MET A 251 6.41 -3.63 2.84
CA MET A 251 7.60 -3.69 3.69
C MET A 251 7.48 -2.72 4.88
N HIS A 252 6.98 -1.49 4.68
CA HIS A 252 6.73 -0.55 5.78
C HIS A 252 5.66 -1.07 6.75
N LEU A 253 4.56 -1.64 6.23
CA LEU A 253 3.54 -2.31 7.06
C LEU A 253 4.12 -3.46 7.88
N SER A 254 4.99 -4.27 7.28
CA SER A 254 5.67 -5.38 7.98
C SER A 254 6.53 -4.89 9.15
N ARG A 255 7.25 -3.79 8.97
CA ARG A 255 8.07 -3.20 10.03
C ARG A 255 7.23 -2.74 11.21
N LEU A 256 6.14 -2.00 10.95
CA LEU A 256 5.22 -1.58 12.00
C LEU A 256 4.55 -2.78 12.68
N ALA A 257 4.16 -3.79 11.92
CA ALA A 257 3.59 -5.03 12.44
C ALA A 257 4.56 -5.77 13.38
N GLU A 258 5.86 -5.84 13.01
CA GLU A 258 6.90 -6.44 13.86
C GLU A 258 7.04 -5.69 15.18
N GLU A 259 7.05 -4.35 15.16
CA GLU A 259 7.11 -3.57 16.39
C GLU A 259 5.89 -3.82 17.28
N LEU A 260 4.69 -3.90 16.70
CA LEU A 260 3.47 -4.21 17.47
C LEU A 260 3.53 -5.61 18.10
N VAL A 261 4.09 -6.60 17.42
CA VAL A 261 4.33 -7.95 17.97
C VAL A 261 5.29 -7.87 19.17
N ILE A 262 6.43 -7.20 18.99
CA ILE A 262 7.45 -7.03 20.05
C ILE A 262 6.83 -6.28 21.24
N TRP A 263 6.20 -5.12 20.98
CA TRP A 263 5.68 -4.25 22.04
C TRP A 263 4.50 -4.83 22.81
N SER A 264 3.70 -5.71 22.20
CA SER A 264 2.60 -6.39 22.89
C SER A 264 3.04 -7.61 23.69
N SER A 265 4.30 -8.05 23.55
CA SER A 265 4.84 -9.20 24.27
C SER A 265 4.93 -8.96 25.78
N ALA A 266 4.95 -10.05 26.56
CA ALA A 266 5.08 -10.00 28.01
C ALA A 266 6.40 -9.39 28.49
N GLN A 267 7.44 -9.41 27.65
CA GLN A 267 8.77 -8.87 27.93
C GLN A 267 8.79 -7.33 27.80
N PHE A 268 8.13 -6.78 26.77
CA PHE A 268 8.10 -5.34 26.51
C PHE A 268 6.91 -4.65 27.17
N ARG A 269 5.70 -5.15 26.96
CA ARG A 269 4.45 -4.60 27.52
C ARG A 269 4.26 -3.10 27.26
N PHE A 270 4.74 -2.62 26.09
CA PHE A 270 4.63 -1.21 25.69
C PHE A 270 3.25 -0.87 25.15
N VAL A 271 2.57 -1.86 24.55
CA VAL A 271 1.26 -1.70 23.93
C VAL A 271 0.32 -2.81 24.39
N LYS A 272 -0.92 -2.44 24.62
CA LYS A 272 -2.03 -3.37 24.78
C LYS A 272 -2.92 -3.29 23.55
N MET A 273 -3.01 -4.39 22.82
CA MET A 273 -3.96 -4.54 21.72
C MET A 273 -5.36 -4.80 22.28
N SER A 274 -6.40 -4.28 21.61
CA SER A 274 -7.78 -4.57 22.00
C SER A 274 -8.18 -6.02 21.63
N ASP A 275 -9.32 -6.46 22.16
CA ASP A 275 -9.88 -7.78 21.87
C ASP A 275 -10.25 -7.96 20.39
N LYS A 276 -10.48 -6.87 19.66
CA LYS A 276 -10.81 -6.90 18.24
C LYS A 276 -9.65 -7.34 17.35
N TRP A 277 -8.41 -7.15 17.80
CA TRP A 277 -7.18 -7.36 17.03
C TRP A 277 -6.27 -8.43 17.62
N SER A 278 -6.76 -9.17 18.61
CA SER A 278 -6.01 -10.24 19.27
C SER A 278 -6.90 -11.47 19.43
N THR A 279 -6.27 -12.64 19.49
CA THR A 279 -6.96 -13.89 19.79
C THR A 279 -6.51 -14.47 21.12
N GLY A 280 -7.34 -15.34 21.69
CA GLY A 280 -7.00 -16.12 22.89
C GLY A 280 -6.37 -17.47 22.53
N SER A 281 -6.03 -18.22 23.56
CA SER A 281 -5.59 -19.60 23.43
C SER A 281 -6.69 -20.56 23.94
N SER A 282 -6.92 -21.64 23.24
CA SER A 282 -7.88 -22.70 23.64
C SER A 282 -7.48 -23.45 24.91
N ILE A 283 -6.21 -23.39 25.30
CA ILE A 283 -5.65 -24.11 26.46
C ILE A 283 -5.09 -23.18 27.54
N MET A 284 -4.72 -21.94 27.17
CA MET A 284 -4.10 -20.96 28.08
C MET A 284 -4.99 -19.72 28.20
N PRO A 285 -5.91 -19.64 29.18
CA PRO A 285 -6.93 -18.57 29.21
C PRO A 285 -6.35 -17.16 29.41
N GLN A 286 -5.12 -17.03 29.91
CA GLN A 286 -4.42 -15.76 30.09
C GLN A 286 -3.71 -15.26 28.82
N LYS A 287 -3.53 -16.13 27.80
CA LYS A 287 -2.71 -15.82 26.61
C LYS A 287 -3.51 -14.98 25.61
N ARG A 288 -2.89 -13.90 25.13
CA ARG A 288 -3.37 -13.06 24.03
C ARG A 288 -2.30 -13.04 22.96
N ASN A 289 -2.73 -13.23 21.72
CA ASN A 289 -1.83 -13.29 20.58
C ASN A 289 -2.07 -12.07 19.68
N PRO A 290 -1.04 -11.42 19.13
CA PRO A 290 -1.18 -10.30 18.19
C PRO A 290 -1.37 -10.80 16.75
N ASP A 291 -2.34 -11.73 16.53
CA ASP A 291 -2.48 -12.45 15.25
C ASP A 291 -2.65 -11.53 14.05
N ALA A 292 -3.35 -10.40 14.22
CA ALA A 292 -3.54 -9.45 13.13
C ALA A 292 -2.20 -8.86 12.64
N ALA A 293 -1.32 -8.49 13.58
CA ALA A 293 0.02 -8.00 13.24
C ALA A 293 0.90 -9.10 12.61
N GLU A 294 0.86 -10.33 13.15
CA GLU A 294 1.59 -11.47 12.59
C GLU A 294 1.13 -11.81 11.18
N LEU A 295 -0.19 -11.80 10.92
CA LEU A 295 -0.76 -12.06 9.61
C LEU A 295 -0.42 -10.96 8.60
N ILE A 296 -0.40 -9.68 9.00
CA ILE A 296 0.09 -8.62 8.12
C ILE A 296 1.53 -8.91 7.71
N ARG A 297 2.42 -9.16 8.68
CA ARG A 297 3.83 -9.50 8.43
C ARG A 297 3.99 -10.67 7.44
N ALA A 298 3.14 -11.70 7.54
CA ALA A 298 3.18 -12.87 6.66
C ALA A 298 2.62 -12.60 5.25
N LYS A 299 1.54 -11.83 5.13
CA LYS A 299 0.86 -11.53 3.85
C LYS A 299 1.74 -10.75 2.86
N ILE A 300 2.75 -10.06 3.34
CA ILE A 300 3.72 -9.34 2.51
C ILE A 300 4.38 -10.25 1.47
N GLY A 301 4.60 -11.53 1.81
CA GLY A 301 5.15 -12.52 0.89
C GLY A 301 4.32 -12.72 -0.38
N ARG A 302 2.98 -12.59 -0.31
CA ARG A 302 2.10 -12.67 -1.49
C ARG A 302 2.31 -11.47 -2.42
N ILE A 303 2.42 -10.26 -1.85
CA ILE A 303 2.62 -9.03 -2.63
C ILE A 303 3.99 -9.05 -3.31
N PHE A 304 5.05 -9.46 -2.62
CA PHE A 304 6.37 -9.62 -3.21
C PHE A 304 6.38 -10.68 -4.30
N GLY A 305 5.73 -11.82 -4.04
CA GLY A 305 5.60 -12.90 -5.02
C GLY A 305 4.89 -12.44 -6.30
N ALA A 306 3.81 -11.67 -6.17
CA ALA A 306 3.07 -11.11 -7.31
C ALA A 306 3.93 -10.19 -8.18
N ASN A 307 4.74 -9.31 -7.57
CA ASN A 307 5.66 -8.43 -8.29
C ASN A 307 6.70 -9.23 -9.10
N VAL A 308 7.32 -10.23 -8.46
CA VAL A 308 8.29 -11.11 -9.14
C VAL A 308 7.62 -11.95 -10.24
N ALA A 309 6.41 -12.44 -9.99
CA ALA A 309 5.65 -13.24 -10.95
C ALA A 309 5.37 -12.44 -12.23
N LEU A 310 4.83 -11.21 -12.11
CA LEU A 310 4.53 -10.38 -13.28
C LEU A 310 5.81 -9.97 -14.04
N MET A 311 6.89 -9.61 -13.34
CA MET A 311 8.19 -9.37 -13.99
C MET A 311 8.65 -10.60 -14.79
N THR A 312 8.43 -11.80 -14.24
CA THR A 312 8.81 -13.05 -14.89
C THR A 312 7.96 -13.34 -16.11
N VAL A 313 6.66 -13.05 -16.08
CA VAL A 313 5.75 -13.17 -17.22
C VAL A 313 6.20 -12.23 -18.34
N MET A 314 6.43 -10.96 -18.03
CA MET A 314 6.70 -9.93 -19.04
C MET A 314 8.08 -10.02 -19.67
N LYS A 315 9.09 -10.55 -18.94
CA LYS A 315 10.46 -10.65 -19.49
C LYS A 315 10.49 -11.47 -20.77
N GLY A 316 11.11 -10.96 -21.81
CA GLY A 316 11.37 -11.69 -23.05
C GLY A 316 10.15 -11.90 -23.95
N LEU A 317 8.96 -11.37 -23.62
CA LEU A 317 7.82 -11.39 -24.51
C LEU A 317 8.07 -10.44 -25.69
N PRO A 318 7.85 -10.90 -26.96
CA PRO A 318 7.87 -10.01 -28.09
C PRO A 318 6.64 -9.10 -28.11
N LEU A 319 6.70 -7.99 -28.81
CA LEU A 319 5.51 -7.20 -29.14
C LEU A 319 4.57 -8.03 -30.04
N THR A 320 3.24 -7.97 -29.88
CA THR A 320 2.53 -7.03 -29.02
C THR A 320 1.82 -7.72 -27.88
N TYR A 321 1.08 -8.78 -28.18
CA TYR A 321 0.32 -9.57 -27.22
C TYR A 321 0.66 -11.05 -27.35
N SER A 322 0.89 -11.70 -26.23
CA SER A 322 0.98 -13.15 -26.09
C SER A 322 0.00 -13.60 -25.00
N LYS A 323 -0.51 -14.81 -25.09
CA LYS A 323 -1.48 -15.35 -24.10
C LYS A 323 -0.91 -15.39 -22.66
N ASP A 324 0.42 -15.41 -22.53
CA ASP A 324 1.15 -15.23 -21.26
C ASP A 324 0.67 -14.02 -20.46
N MET A 325 0.27 -12.96 -21.15
CA MET A 325 -0.25 -11.73 -20.52
C MET A 325 -1.60 -11.92 -19.81
N GLN A 326 -2.26 -13.08 -19.93
CA GLN A 326 -3.44 -13.39 -19.12
C GLN A 326 -3.07 -13.51 -17.63
N GLU A 327 -1.84 -13.95 -17.33
CA GLU A 327 -1.31 -14.09 -15.98
C GLU A 327 -1.00 -12.74 -15.28
N ASP A 328 -1.17 -11.61 -15.97
CA ASP A 328 -0.93 -10.28 -15.39
C ASP A 328 -1.97 -9.88 -14.33
N LYS A 329 -3.20 -10.41 -14.45
CA LYS A 329 -4.36 -9.95 -13.66
C LYS A 329 -4.45 -10.61 -12.30
N GLU A 330 -4.41 -11.95 -12.25
CA GLU A 330 -4.64 -12.71 -11.02
C GLU A 330 -3.65 -12.32 -9.92
N GLN A 331 -2.37 -12.21 -10.27
CA GLN A 331 -1.31 -11.80 -9.37
C GLN A 331 -1.50 -10.36 -8.87
N THR A 332 -1.91 -9.45 -9.76
CA THR A 332 -2.14 -8.04 -9.42
C THR A 332 -3.38 -7.90 -8.51
N PHE A 333 -4.44 -8.64 -8.80
CA PHE A 333 -5.66 -8.66 -7.99
C PHE A 333 -5.39 -9.19 -6.57
N ASP A 334 -4.67 -10.32 -6.46
CA ASP A 334 -4.31 -10.89 -5.15
C ASP A 334 -3.44 -9.94 -4.33
N ALA A 335 -2.46 -9.29 -4.96
CA ALA A 335 -1.62 -8.31 -4.30
C ALA A 335 -2.42 -7.11 -3.78
N ALA A 336 -3.32 -6.57 -4.60
CA ALA A 336 -4.18 -5.45 -4.22
C ALA A 336 -5.09 -5.81 -3.04
N ASP A 337 -5.75 -6.97 -3.07
CA ASP A 337 -6.60 -7.45 -1.99
C ASP A 337 -5.84 -7.61 -0.66
N ASN A 338 -4.65 -8.22 -0.72
CA ASN A 338 -3.82 -8.41 0.47
C ASN A 338 -3.26 -7.09 1.00
N LEU A 339 -2.92 -6.13 0.14
CA LEU A 339 -2.48 -4.80 0.55
C LEU A 339 -3.62 -4.02 1.22
N MET A 340 -4.80 -3.98 0.61
CA MET A 340 -5.97 -3.29 1.15
C MET A 340 -6.40 -3.87 2.50
N LEU A 341 -6.42 -5.19 2.63
CA LEU A 341 -6.72 -5.87 3.89
C LEU A 341 -5.67 -5.54 4.96
N ALA A 342 -4.39 -5.54 4.61
CA ALA A 342 -3.30 -5.20 5.54
C ALA A 342 -3.37 -3.74 6.00
N LEU A 343 -3.65 -2.80 5.10
CA LEU A 343 -3.84 -1.38 5.41
C LEU A 343 -5.04 -1.16 6.35
N ALA A 344 -6.18 -1.79 6.07
CA ALA A 344 -7.38 -1.69 6.90
C ALA A 344 -7.13 -2.26 8.31
N ALA A 345 -6.51 -3.43 8.43
CA ALA A 345 -6.19 -4.05 9.71
C ALA A 345 -5.17 -3.22 10.49
N MET A 346 -4.12 -2.69 9.83
CA MET A 346 -3.13 -1.84 10.47
C MET A 346 -3.74 -0.54 10.97
N SER A 347 -4.57 0.12 10.17
CA SER A 347 -5.29 1.33 10.58
C SER A 347 -6.14 1.10 11.81
N GLY A 348 -6.89 -0.01 11.84
CA GLY A 348 -7.72 -0.38 12.98
C GLY A 348 -6.91 -0.70 14.23
N MET A 349 -5.80 -1.43 14.11
CA MET A 349 -4.89 -1.71 15.23
C MET A 349 -4.28 -0.44 15.81
N VAL A 350 -3.76 0.44 14.96
CA VAL A 350 -3.13 1.70 15.39
C VAL A 350 -4.14 2.63 16.06
N ALA A 351 -5.36 2.73 15.52
CA ALA A 351 -6.41 3.57 16.11
C ALA A 351 -6.86 3.11 17.49
N ASP A 352 -6.81 1.80 17.74
CA ASP A 352 -7.43 1.16 18.94
C ASP A 352 -6.39 0.69 19.98
N MET A 353 -5.10 0.67 19.65
CA MET A 353 -4.04 0.27 20.57
C MET A 353 -3.87 1.28 21.71
N GLN A 354 -3.54 0.76 22.90
CA GLN A 354 -3.28 1.54 24.10
C GLN A 354 -1.81 1.46 24.49
N ALA A 355 -1.13 2.59 24.49
CA ALA A 355 0.24 2.68 24.99
C ALA A 355 0.27 2.52 26.53
N ASN A 356 1.21 1.73 27.03
CA ASN A 356 1.47 1.57 28.45
C ASN A 356 2.59 2.53 28.87
N VAL A 357 2.21 3.78 29.11
CA VAL A 357 3.15 4.87 29.40
C VAL A 357 4.10 4.55 30.55
N PRO A 358 3.67 3.98 31.69
CA PRO A 358 4.59 3.59 32.74
C PRO A 358 5.67 2.58 32.31
N SER A 359 5.31 1.59 31.48
CA SER A 359 6.29 0.61 30.98
C SER A 359 7.26 1.23 29.97
N LEU A 360 6.79 2.16 29.14
CA LEU A 360 7.62 2.90 28.20
C LEU A 360 8.66 3.75 28.95
N GLU A 361 8.23 4.54 29.91
CA GLU A 361 9.10 5.43 30.70
C GLU A 361 10.11 4.64 31.53
N ALA A 362 9.66 3.55 32.19
CA ALA A 362 10.54 2.67 32.95
C ALA A 362 11.64 2.03 32.06
N ALA A 363 11.26 1.55 30.88
CA ALA A 363 12.23 0.98 29.95
C ALA A 363 13.21 2.04 29.39
N ALA A 364 12.74 3.26 29.15
CA ALA A 364 13.60 4.35 28.68
C ALA A 364 14.63 4.76 29.73
N ALA A 365 14.32 4.60 31.01
CA ALA A 365 15.22 4.94 32.12
C ALA A 365 16.29 3.86 32.40
N THR A 366 16.33 2.77 31.63
CA THR A 366 17.30 1.68 31.83
C THR A 366 18.47 1.79 30.87
N GLY A 367 19.60 1.13 31.22
CA GLY A 367 20.71 0.93 30.29
C GLY A 367 21.53 2.20 30.02
N PHE A 368 21.57 3.09 30.98
CA PHE A 368 22.35 4.34 30.87
C PHE A 368 21.97 5.20 29.67
N SER A 369 20.69 5.22 29.34
CA SER A 369 20.18 5.85 28.12
C SER A 369 20.51 7.35 27.99
N THR A 370 20.83 8.03 29.09
CA THR A 370 21.20 9.43 29.17
C THR A 370 22.71 9.67 29.24
N ALA A 371 23.54 8.63 29.06
CA ALA A 371 25.01 8.77 29.07
C ALA A 371 25.53 9.76 28.02
N THR A 372 24.88 9.83 26.86
CA THR A 372 25.23 10.81 25.82
C THR A 372 24.96 12.25 26.30
N ASP A 373 23.87 12.46 27.06
CA ASP A 373 23.54 13.79 27.62
C ASP A 373 24.60 14.24 28.63
N LEU A 374 25.14 13.30 29.40
CA LEU A 374 26.25 13.55 30.31
C LEU A 374 27.51 13.97 29.51
N ALA A 375 27.87 13.21 28.48
CA ALA A 375 29.01 13.55 27.63
C ALA A 375 28.85 14.93 26.97
N ASP A 376 27.63 15.22 26.46
CA ASP A 376 27.33 16.52 25.87
C ASP A 376 27.37 17.65 26.87
N TRP A 377 26.99 17.43 28.13
CA TRP A 377 27.11 18.41 29.20
C TRP A 377 28.59 18.72 29.48
N LEU A 378 29.45 17.69 29.58
CA LEU A 378 30.91 17.87 29.80
C LEU A 378 31.54 18.70 28.66
N VAL A 379 31.13 18.49 27.42
CA VAL A 379 31.57 19.27 26.27
C VAL A 379 31.11 20.72 26.37
N ARG A 380 29.81 20.94 26.61
CA ARG A 380 29.17 22.26 26.55
C ARG A 380 29.52 23.14 27.75
N VAL A 381 29.57 22.55 28.94
CA VAL A 381 29.76 23.29 30.20
C VAL A 381 31.24 23.41 30.56
N LEU A 382 31.98 22.30 30.41
CA LEU A 382 33.42 22.29 30.81
C LEU A 382 34.36 22.54 29.62
N GLY A 383 33.85 22.67 28.40
CA GLY A 383 34.70 22.86 27.20
C GLY A 383 35.57 21.66 26.86
N MET A 384 35.21 20.46 27.37
CA MET A 384 35.98 19.25 27.20
C MET A 384 35.92 18.75 25.76
N PRO A 385 37.02 18.26 25.16
CA PRO A 385 36.95 17.55 23.88
C PRO A 385 36.03 16.34 23.99
N PHE A 386 35.23 16.06 22.96
CA PHE A 386 34.21 14.99 23.00
C PHE A 386 34.79 13.61 23.34
N ARG A 387 36.01 13.29 22.88
CA ARG A 387 36.65 12.00 23.22
C ARG A 387 36.95 11.87 24.69
N ASP A 388 37.39 12.96 25.33
CA ASP A 388 37.71 12.99 26.75
C ASP A 388 36.39 12.93 27.56
N ALA A 389 35.37 13.67 27.15
CA ALA A 389 34.01 13.60 27.71
C ALA A 389 33.44 12.20 27.65
N HIS A 390 33.59 11.52 26.52
CA HIS A 390 33.13 10.13 26.34
C HIS A 390 33.88 9.17 27.28
N HIS A 391 35.19 9.37 27.48
CA HIS A 391 35.98 8.55 28.41
C HIS A 391 35.54 8.76 29.87
N VAL A 392 35.36 10.02 30.31
CA VAL A 392 34.83 10.37 31.63
C VAL A 392 33.44 9.73 31.83
N THR A 393 32.56 9.89 30.85
CA THR A 393 31.20 9.28 30.89
C THR A 393 31.29 7.77 31.01
N GLY A 394 32.15 7.10 30.22
CA GLY A 394 32.35 5.64 30.29
C GLY A 394 32.81 5.17 31.67
N THR A 395 33.66 5.96 32.32
CA THR A 395 34.13 5.69 33.71
C THR A 395 32.97 5.80 34.71
N LEU A 396 32.12 6.83 34.56
CA LEU A 396 30.96 7.01 35.42
C LEU A 396 29.88 5.89 35.20
N VAL A 397 29.68 5.47 33.96
CA VAL A 397 28.81 4.31 33.64
C VAL A 397 29.34 3.06 34.32
N ALA A 398 30.65 2.74 34.20
CA ALA A 398 31.24 1.59 34.86
C ALA A 398 31.11 1.65 36.39
N MET A 399 31.23 2.85 36.97
CA MET A 399 31.03 3.07 38.43
C MET A 399 29.58 2.79 38.84
N ALA A 400 28.61 3.28 38.08
CA ALA A 400 27.18 3.04 38.34
C ALA A 400 26.83 1.58 38.19
N GLU A 401 27.34 0.91 37.13
CA GLU A 401 27.15 -0.53 36.87
C GLU A 401 27.68 -1.38 38.02
N ALA A 402 28.88 -1.10 38.54
CA ALA A 402 29.46 -1.79 39.70
C ALA A 402 28.62 -1.67 40.96
N LYS A 403 27.76 -0.66 41.07
CA LYS A 403 26.83 -0.43 42.17
C LYS A 403 25.41 -0.97 41.91
N SER A 404 25.17 -1.55 40.75
CA SER A 404 23.81 -1.89 40.28
C SER A 404 22.85 -0.67 40.37
N ALA A 405 23.34 0.52 40.01
CA ALA A 405 22.66 1.82 40.01
C ALA A 405 22.67 2.39 38.58
N ASP A 406 21.90 3.45 38.34
CA ASP A 406 22.00 4.21 37.10
C ASP A 406 22.74 5.53 37.31
N LEU A 407 23.05 6.28 36.25
CA LEU A 407 23.81 7.55 36.33
C LEU A 407 23.17 8.59 37.28
N PRO A 408 21.86 8.81 37.31
CA PRO A 408 21.21 9.71 38.25
C PRO A 408 21.35 9.32 39.71
N ASP A 409 21.65 8.04 40.01
CA ASP A 409 21.79 7.53 41.37
C ASP A 409 23.19 7.77 41.97
N LEU A 410 24.17 8.17 41.17
CA LEU A 410 25.49 8.54 41.63
C LEU A 410 25.43 9.88 42.39
N THR A 411 26.13 9.96 43.52
CA THR A 411 26.28 11.22 44.23
C THR A 411 27.23 12.18 43.51
N LEU A 412 27.08 13.48 43.74
CA LEU A 412 28.00 14.48 43.16
C LEU A 412 29.48 14.20 43.52
N ALA A 413 29.73 13.75 44.77
CA ALA A 413 31.09 13.43 45.24
C ALA A 413 31.69 12.25 44.46
N GLU A 414 30.88 11.27 44.09
CA GLU A 414 31.31 10.15 43.24
C GLU A 414 31.63 10.61 41.79
N MET A 415 30.79 11.45 41.22
CA MET A 415 31.05 12.02 39.90
C MET A 415 32.32 12.90 39.93
N GLN A 416 32.51 13.68 40.98
CA GLN A 416 33.71 14.52 41.18
C GLN A 416 34.97 13.70 41.42
N SER A 417 34.86 12.46 41.93
CA SER A 417 36.03 11.57 42.02
C SER A 417 36.58 11.14 40.65
N VAL A 418 35.75 11.21 39.61
CA VAL A 418 36.20 10.96 38.21
C VAL A 418 36.63 12.26 37.52
N HIS A 419 35.91 13.35 37.74
CA HIS A 419 36.29 14.65 37.20
C HIS A 419 35.87 15.78 38.15
N GLU A 420 36.84 16.44 38.79
CA GLU A 420 36.65 17.38 39.91
C GLU A 420 35.78 18.61 39.59
N HIS A 421 35.68 18.98 38.30
CA HIS A 421 34.90 20.15 37.85
C HIS A 421 33.41 19.83 37.58
N ILE A 422 32.95 18.62 37.79
CA ILE A 422 31.54 18.29 37.65
C ILE A 422 30.75 19.02 38.75
N THR A 423 29.66 19.68 38.37
CA THR A 423 28.78 20.42 39.26
C THR A 423 27.38 19.83 39.36
N ALA A 424 26.59 20.24 40.34
CA ALA A 424 25.30 19.62 40.61
C ALA A 424 24.28 19.75 39.47
N ASP A 425 24.41 20.71 38.59
CA ASP A 425 23.56 20.92 37.43
C ASP A 425 23.67 19.79 36.35
N ILE A 426 24.67 18.89 36.48
CA ILE A 426 24.72 17.67 35.68
C ILE A 426 23.47 16.77 35.88
N PHE A 427 22.88 16.79 37.08
CA PHE A 427 21.69 16.01 37.34
C PHE A 427 20.47 16.50 36.56
N ASP A 428 20.46 17.75 36.11
CA ASP A 428 19.38 18.30 35.28
C ASP A 428 19.34 17.70 33.88
N VAL A 429 20.43 17.10 33.39
CA VAL A 429 20.49 16.48 32.06
C VAL A 429 20.32 14.96 32.10
N LEU A 430 20.40 14.33 33.27
CA LEU A 430 20.35 12.87 33.41
C LEU A 430 18.94 12.28 33.44
N GLY A 431 17.90 13.10 33.50
CA GLY A 431 16.50 12.62 33.46
C GLY A 431 16.04 12.37 32.02
N VAL A 432 15.36 11.25 31.78
CA VAL A 432 14.88 10.88 30.42
C VAL A 432 13.95 11.94 29.81
N LYS A 433 13.15 12.64 30.61
CA LYS A 433 12.29 13.75 30.16
C LYS A 433 13.10 14.96 29.73
N ASN A 434 14.17 15.29 30.46
CA ASN A 434 15.07 16.38 30.10
C ASN A 434 15.87 16.02 28.85
N SER A 435 16.30 14.76 28.72
CA SER A 435 16.98 14.25 27.53
C SER A 435 16.12 14.49 26.27
N VAL A 436 14.88 13.98 26.21
CA VAL A 436 14.02 14.18 25.04
C VAL A 436 13.72 15.67 24.80
N ALA A 437 13.47 16.46 25.86
CA ALA A 437 13.18 17.89 25.74
C ALA A 437 14.34 18.70 25.14
N SER A 438 15.58 18.24 25.32
CA SER A 438 16.79 18.89 24.82
C SER A 438 17.01 18.72 23.32
N ARG A 439 16.32 17.75 22.64
CA ARG A 439 16.52 17.38 21.24
C ARG A 439 15.69 18.25 20.29
N VAL A 440 15.94 19.56 20.30
CA VAL A 440 15.17 20.59 19.57
C VAL A 440 15.70 20.86 18.13
N SER A 441 16.66 20.09 17.65
CA SER A 441 17.06 20.16 16.26
C SER A 441 15.89 19.79 15.33
N PHE A 442 15.88 20.33 14.11
CA PHE A 442 14.84 20.00 13.12
C PHE A 442 14.71 18.48 12.96
N GLY A 443 13.49 17.98 13.15
CA GLY A 443 13.23 16.53 13.12
C GLY A 443 13.69 15.77 14.37
N GLY A 444 14.07 16.48 15.45
CA GLY A 444 14.42 15.89 16.73
C GLY A 444 13.19 15.40 17.51
N THR A 445 13.44 14.68 18.62
CA THR A 445 12.39 14.04 19.40
C THR A 445 11.74 14.95 20.46
N ALA A 446 12.19 16.22 20.59
CA ALA A 446 11.58 17.11 21.57
C ALA A 446 10.08 17.25 21.35
N PRO A 447 9.24 17.23 22.41
CA PRO A 447 7.80 17.36 22.29
C PRO A 447 7.34 18.57 21.46
N SER A 448 8.08 19.68 21.52
CA SER A 448 7.81 20.88 20.68
C SER A 448 7.97 20.60 19.20
N GLU A 449 9.05 19.91 18.81
CA GLU A 449 9.31 19.54 17.42
C GLU A 449 8.27 18.52 16.92
N VAL A 450 7.93 17.54 17.74
CA VAL A 450 6.90 16.55 17.41
C VAL A 450 5.55 17.22 17.16
N ARG A 451 5.13 18.15 18.02
CA ARG A 451 3.87 18.90 17.84
C ARG A 451 3.90 19.76 16.58
N THR A 452 5.05 20.35 16.24
CA THR A 452 5.22 21.11 15.00
C THR A 452 5.01 20.21 13.78
N ARG A 453 5.67 19.05 13.75
CA ARG A 453 5.52 18.08 12.63
C ARG A 453 4.09 17.53 12.53
N ILE A 454 3.43 17.26 13.65
CA ILE A 454 2.00 16.86 13.69
C ILE A 454 1.13 17.95 13.04
N ALA A 455 1.34 19.21 13.40
CA ALA A 455 0.55 20.33 12.85
C ALA A 455 0.75 20.46 11.33
N GLU A 456 1.98 20.34 10.85
CA GLU A 456 2.29 20.38 9.42
C GLU A 456 1.61 19.24 8.65
N TRP A 457 1.70 18.00 9.17
CA TRP A 457 1.04 16.88 8.51
C TRP A 457 -0.48 16.97 8.53
N LYS A 458 -1.09 17.44 9.63
CA LYS A 458 -2.54 17.72 9.67
C LYS A 458 -2.94 18.74 8.60
N GLY A 459 -2.13 19.79 8.41
CA GLY A 459 -2.37 20.78 7.36
C GLY A 459 -2.21 20.25 5.93
N ALA A 460 -1.24 19.33 5.73
CA ALA A 460 -0.99 18.74 4.42
C ALA A 460 -2.01 17.66 4.03
N LEU A 461 -2.72 17.07 5.00
CA LEU A 461 -3.72 16.03 4.78
C LEU A 461 -5.16 16.56 4.75
N ALA A 462 -5.38 17.83 5.14
CA ALA A 462 -6.68 18.50 5.08
C ALA A 462 -7.00 18.98 3.66
#